data_5abe99e9bffc8bb762158830faa7f298
#
_entry.id   5abe99e9bffc8bb762158830faa7f298
#
_cell.length_a   1.000
_cell.length_b   1.000
_cell.length_c   1.000
_cell.angle_alpha   90.00
_cell.angle_beta   90.00
_cell.angle_gamma   90.00
#
_symmetry.space_group_name_H-M   'P 1'
#
loop_
_entity.id
_entity.type
_entity.pdbx_description
1 polymer ?
#
loop_
_entity_poly.entity_id
_entity_poly.type
_entity_poly.pdbx_seq_one_letter_code
_entity_poly.pdbx_strand_id
1 'polypeptide(L)'
;MALKSAVSAIGAGEKRNAIVCASEFASRFLRAGYLNGADPSPDTEFLRWTLSDGAGAVILEDQPNTHGQSIKVDFIDLVSYADSFETCMYGGGSRGSSGSIAMPWSHYPSLQEAVHAGAFHLKQDFELLENITALGLKRYLELVESGKIDPFSIDWALYHFSSHHFREEMGRAAQRAGVSINQDKIFTNLYEKGNTGSASIYVMLEELFNGGRLQDGEKILIMVPESGRFIISFIQMTVIGAAIPLKQTVPSVETIEKSKIAYDEPIQSKEDLRASLVRRLTTVWLEFERQMHLVPVIERLNRGKLRQEDYQSLLRNLRQQVAEGARWIARAASNITADSFEMRSSFLRHAYEEHQDFLMLEDNYVSVGGRREDIVNADKNIGSEALSAWMFHKSSCENPVDLFGAMFIIEGLGHRLAAKWGKAIQNQLDLDPDQVSFLLYHGENDDHHIDR
;
A
#
# COMPACT_ATOMS: atom_id res chain seq x y z
N MET A 1 18.73 4.25 0.77
CA MET A 1 19.67 4.11 1.93
C MET A 1 20.97 4.89 1.71
N ALA A 2 21.83 4.53 0.75
CA ALA A 2 23.13 5.19 0.55
C ALA A 2 23.04 6.72 0.41
N LEU A 3 22.11 7.23 -0.40
CA LEU A 3 21.87 8.67 -0.57
C LEU A 3 21.54 9.35 0.79
N LYS A 4 20.68 8.75 1.60
CA LYS A 4 20.33 9.30 2.92
C LYS A 4 21.53 9.35 3.85
N SER A 5 22.37 8.29 3.87
CA SER A 5 23.59 8.25 4.69
C SER A 5 24.59 9.34 4.25
N ALA A 6 24.78 9.51 2.94
CA ALA A 6 25.68 10.54 2.41
C ALA A 6 25.18 11.96 2.73
N VAL A 7 23.87 12.25 2.53
CA VAL A 7 23.27 13.53 2.91
C VAL A 7 23.40 13.79 4.40
N SER A 8 23.18 12.78 5.25
CA SER A 8 23.34 12.93 6.70
C SER A 8 24.79 13.24 7.11
N ALA A 9 25.78 12.57 6.52
CA ALA A 9 27.19 12.80 6.82
C ALA A 9 27.66 14.20 6.40
N ILE A 10 27.17 14.70 5.24
CA ILE A 10 27.46 16.07 4.79
C ILE A 10 26.73 17.08 5.69
N GLY A 11 25.44 16.86 5.98
CA GLY A 11 24.66 17.75 6.85
C GLY A 11 25.18 17.82 8.28
N ALA A 12 25.80 16.75 8.79
CA ALA A 12 26.49 16.73 10.08
C ALA A 12 27.88 17.38 10.06
N GLY A 13 28.38 17.81 8.89
CA GLY A 13 29.73 18.36 8.74
C GLY A 13 30.86 17.34 8.81
N GLU A 14 30.54 16.05 8.80
CA GLU A 14 31.56 14.96 8.85
C GLU A 14 32.30 14.85 7.52
N LYS A 15 31.62 15.14 6.43
CA LYS A 15 32.16 15.12 5.06
C LYS A 15 31.71 16.37 4.29
N ARG A 16 32.52 16.82 3.35
CA ARG A 16 32.18 17.94 2.47
C ARG A 16 31.59 17.49 1.14
N ASN A 17 31.98 16.30 0.71
CA ASN A 17 31.49 15.68 -0.50
C ASN A 17 31.32 14.17 -0.32
N ALA A 18 30.49 13.55 -1.16
CA ALA A 18 30.29 12.13 -1.21
C ALA A 18 29.89 11.70 -2.63
N ILE A 19 30.27 10.51 -3.02
CA ILE A 19 29.78 9.85 -4.24
C ILE A 19 28.83 8.73 -3.81
N VAL A 20 27.64 8.72 -4.38
CA VAL A 20 26.67 7.64 -4.21
C VAL A 20 26.49 6.94 -5.53
N CYS A 21 26.80 5.64 -5.57
CA CYS A 21 26.65 4.79 -6.75
C CYS A 21 25.61 3.68 -6.48
N ALA A 22 24.82 3.39 -7.49
CA ALA A 22 23.99 2.19 -7.55
C ALA A 22 24.29 1.43 -8.84
N SER A 23 24.38 0.10 -8.73
CA SER A 23 24.68 -0.78 -9.86
C SER A 23 23.86 -2.05 -9.74
N GLU A 24 23.15 -2.38 -10.82
CA GLU A 24 22.36 -3.59 -10.98
C GLU A 24 22.92 -4.43 -12.09
N PHE A 25 23.06 -5.72 -11.84
CA PHE A 25 23.55 -6.71 -12.80
C PHE A 25 22.62 -7.92 -12.79
N ALA A 26 21.34 -7.69 -13.09
CA ALA A 26 20.28 -8.69 -13.06
C ALA A 26 20.51 -9.81 -14.09
N SER A 27 21.05 -9.49 -15.26
CA SER A 27 21.32 -10.47 -16.33
C SER A 27 22.24 -11.62 -15.89
N ARG A 28 23.02 -11.41 -14.81
CA ARG A 28 23.84 -12.46 -14.21
C ARG A 28 23.01 -13.65 -13.74
N PHE A 29 21.82 -13.39 -13.19
CA PHE A 29 20.91 -14.41 -12.67
C PHE A 29 19.98 -14.99 -13.75
N LEU A 30 19.88 -14.33 -14.91
CA LEU A 30 18.97 -14.68 -16.01
C LEU A 30 19.67 -15.50 -17.10
N ARG A 31 20.83 -16.10 -16.81
CA ARG A 31 21.57 -16.94 -17.76
C ARG A 31 20.85 -18.26 -18.01
N ALA A 32 20.81 -18.68 -19.28
CA ALA A 32 20.17 -19.92 -19.68
C ALA A 32 20.60 -21.14 -18.84
N GLY A 33 21.87 -21.21 -18.44
CA GLY A 33 22.40 -22.31 -17.61
C GLY A 33 21.76 -22.41 -16.22
N TYR A 34 21.20 -21.31 -15.68
CA TYR A 34 20.47 -21.33 -14.41
C TYR A 34 18.97 -21.62 -14.59
N LEU A 35 18.44 -21.41 -15.77
CA LEU A 35 17.02 -21.61 -16.10
C LEU A 35 16.73 -23.00 -16.66
N ASN A 36 17.77 -23.79 -17.01
CA ASN A 36 17.62 -25.15 -17.53
C ASN A 36 17.15 -26.11 -16.44
N GLY A 37 16.00 -26.76 -16.67
CA GLY A 37 15.53 -27.89 -15.87
C GLY A 37 14.47 -27.62 -14.82
N ALA A 38 14.17 -26.37 -14.48
CA ALA A 38 13.01 -26.03 -13.66
C ALA A 38 11.94 -25.37 -14.53
N ASP A 39 10.67 -25.74 -14.31
CA ASP A 39 9.55 -25.01 -14.92
C ASP A 39 9.58 -23.56 -14.45
N PRO A 40 9.60 -22.58 -15.36
CA PRO A 40 9.60 -21.18 -14.99
C PRO A 40 8.27 -20.83 -14.33
N SER A 41 8.32 -20.50 -13.06
CA SER A 41 7.15 -19.96 -12.37
C SER A 41 6.85 -18.53 -12.86
N PRO A 42 5.61 -18.04 -12.79
CA PRO A 42 5.27 -16.66 -13.09
C PRO A 42 6.17 -15.66 -12.34
N ASP A 43 6.53 -15.96 -11.10
CA ASP A 43 7.42 -15.15 -10.25
C ASP A 43 8.82 -14.97 -10.85
N THR A 44 9.35 -16.00 -11.51
CA THR A 44 10.66 -15.96 -12.19
C THR A 44 10.55 -15.26 -13.53
N GLU A 45 9.52 -15.56 -14.32
CA GLU A 45 9.34 -14.98 -15.65
C GLU A 45 9.11 -13.46 -15.60
N PHE A 46 8.39 -12.95 -14.62
CA PHE A 46 8.21 -11.50 -14.46
C PHE A 46 9.56 -10.76 -14.35
N LEU A 47 10.44 -11.22 -13.48
CA LEU A 47 11.76 -10.60 -13.31
C LEU A 47 12.63 -10.76 -14.55
N ARG A 48 12.52 -11.88 -15.24
CA ARG A 48 13.25 -12.13 -16.49
C ARG A 48 12.89 -11.12 -17.58
N TRP A 49 11.64 -10.71 -17.65
CA TRP A 49 11.15 -9.79 -18.68
C TRP A 49 11.21 -8.32 -18.26
N THR A 50 11.33 -8.02 -16.99
CA THR A 50 11.28 -6.65 -16.50
C THR A 50 12.62 -6.09 -16.05
N LEU A 51 13.53 -6.92 -15.50
CA LEU A 51 14.81 -6.42 -14.99
C LEU A 51 15.83 -6.17 -16.10
N SER A 52 16.57 -5.08 -15.93
CA SER A 52 17.65 -4.65 -16.83
C SER A 52 18.93 -4.37 -16.04
N ASP A 53 20.08 -4.52 -16.67
CA ASP A 53 21.36 -4.08 -16.13
C ASP A 53 21.47 -2.55 -16.22
N GLY A 54 22.07 -1.93 -15.23
CA GLY A 54 22.29 -0.51 -15.22
C GLY A 54 23.11 -0.03 -14.04
N ALA A 55 23.70 1.14 -14.19
CA ALA A 55 24.41 1.81 -13.12
C ALA A 55 24.19 3.32 -13.21
N GLY A 56 24.16 3.97 -12.06
CA GLY A 56 24.08 5.41 -11.95
C GLY A 56 24.79 5.92 -10.71
N ALA A 57 25.26 7.15 -10.76
CA ALA A 57 25.94 7.78 -9.64
C ALA A 57 25.58 9.25 -9.54
N VAL A 58 25.64 9.78 -8.32
CA VAL A 58 25.53 11.21 -8.03
C VAL A 58 26.69 11.66 -7.15
N ILE A 59 27.15 12.88 -7.38
CA ILE A 59 28.10 13.57 -6.51
C ILE A 59 27.28 14.53 -5.65
N LEU A 60 27.49 14.46 -4.34
CA LEU A 60 26.93 15.36 -3.35
C LEU A 60 28.01 16.26 -2.79
N GLU A 61 27.70 17.52 -2.62
CA GLU A 61 28.58 18.53 -2.07
C GLU A 61 27.83 19.39 -1.03
N ASP A 62 28.56 20.00 -0.11
CA ASP A 62 28.03 20.89 0.92
C ASP A 62 27.65 22.29 0.37
N GLN A 63 28.04 22.60 -0.86
CA GLN A 63 27.77 23.85 -1.54
C GLN A 63 27.25 23.61 -2.97
N PRO A 64 26.39 24.49 -3.51
CA PRO A 64 25.96 24.40 -4.90
C PRO A 64 27.11 24.69 -5.87
N ASN A 65 27.02 24.12 -7.07
CA ASN A 65 27.95 24.42 -8.14
C ASN A 65 27.96 25.92 -8.50
N THR A 66 29.12 26.56 -8.54
CA THR A 66 29.26 27.98 -8.84
C THR A 66 29.18 28.29 -10.32
N HIS A 67 29.28 27.30 -11.21
CA HIS A 67 29.38 27.50 -12.67
C HIS A 67 28.26 26.78 -13.43
N GLY A 68 27.27 26.24 -12.75
CA GLY A 68 26.22 25.51 -13.39
C GLY A 68 25.03 25.22 -12.46
N GLN A 69 24.11 24.43 -12.95
CA GLN A 69 22.95 24.04 -12.22
C GLN A 69 23.31 23.00 -11.13
N SER A 70 22.61 23.02 -10.03
CA SER A 70 22.68 22.04 -8.95
C SER A 70 21.28 21.59 -8.57
N ILE A 71 21.16 20.48 -7.85
CA ILE A 71 19.91 20.01 -7.26
C ILE A 71 20.11 19.88 -5.76
N LYS A 72 19.41 20.67 -4.98
CA LYS A 72 19.42 20.63 -3.52
C LYS A 72 18.49 19.54 -3.04
N VAL A 73 18.97 18.69 -2.13
CA VAL A 73 18.12 17.71 -1.41
C VAL A 73 17.42 18.43 -0.26
N ASP A 74 16.12 18.57 -0.32
CA ASP A 74 15.34 19.24 0.73
C ASP A 74 15.03 18.29 1.89
N PHE A 75 14.57 17.08 1.57
CA PHE A 75 14.43 16.00 2.56
C PHE A 75 14.48 14.62 1.92
N ILE A 76 14.77 13.61 2.75
CA ILE A 76 14.64 12.19 2.43
C ILE A 76 13.81 11.52 3.52
N ASP A 77 12.62 11.07 3.15
CA ASP A 77 11.79 10.21 3.97
C ASP A 77 12.03 8.75 3.57
N LEU A 78 12.18 7.87 4.57
CA LEU A 78 12.43 6.46 4.34
C LEU A 78 11.79 5.64 5.45
N VAL A 79 10.88 4.75 5.07
CA VAL A 79 10.17 3.84 5.97
C VAL A 79 10.40 2.41 5.52
N SER A 80 10.66 1.50 6.45
CA SER A 80 10.76 0.07 6.22
C SER A 80 9.56 -0.64 6.84
N TYR A 81 9.00 -1.59 6.10
CA TYR A 81 7.94 -2.50 6.55
C TYR A 81 8.44 -3.95 6.62
N ALA A 82 9.76 -4.14 6.73
CA ALA A 82 10.40 -5.45 6.75
C ALA A 82 10.03 -6.31 7.98
N ASP A 83 9.47 -5.70 9.01
CA ASP A 83 8.93 -6.36 10.20
C ASP A 83 7.51 -6.90 9.98
N SER A 84 6.80 -6.36 8.98
CA SER A 84 5.39 -6.67 8.71
C SER A 84 5.18 -7.61 7.53
N PHE A 85 6.18 -7.78 6.68
CA PHE A 85 6.09 -8.59 5.46
C PHE A 85 7.26 -9.55 5.31
N GLU A 86 6.98 -10.73 4.75
CA GLU A 86 7.99 -11.68 4.30
C GLU A 86 8.84 -11.07 3.16
N THR A 87 10.00 -11.66 2.89
CA THR A 87 10.84 -11.25 1.77
C THR A 87 10.10 -11.48 0.44
N CYS A 88 9.83 -10.42 -0.30
CA CYS A 88 9.07 -10.48 -1.54
C CYS A 88 9.94 -10.85 -2.75
N MET A 89 11.16 -10.30 -2.86
CA MET A 89 12.10 -10.67 -3.92
C MET A 89 13.31 -11.38 -3.32
N TYR A 90 13.63 -12.55 -3.83
CA TYR A 90 14.69 -13.40 -3.30
C TYR A 90 15.35 -14.28 -4.36
N GLY A 91 16.57 -14.78 -4.06
CA GLY A 91 17.31 -15.74 -4.87
C GLY A 91 18.18 -16.60 -3.98
N GLY A 92 18.76 -17.64 -4.54
CA GLY A 92 19.66 -18.53 -3.81
C GLY A 92 19.00 -19.60 -2.96
N GLY A 93 17.67 -19.81 -3.12
CA GLY A 93 16.95 -20.82 -2.37
C GLY A 93 15.53 -21.03 -2.86
N SER A 94 14.84 -21.98 -2.24
CA SER A 94 13.38 -22.21 -2.40
C SER A 94 12.61 -21.69 -1.20
N ARG A 95 11.38 -21.23 -1.42
CA ARG A 95 10.47 -20.84 -0.35
C ARG A 95 9.77 -22.09 0.21
N GLY A 96 9.77 -22.26 1.51
CA GLY A 96 9.02 -23.30 2.18
C GLY A 96 7.55 -22.96 2.34
N SER A 97 6.79 -23.93 2.82
CA SER A 97 5.36 -23.77 3.09
C SER A 97 5.02 -22.71 4.16
N SER A 98 5.99 -22.23 4.90
CA SER A 98 5.86 -21.15 5.88
C SER A 98 6.12 -19.75 5.31
N GLY A 99 6.42 -19.64 4.00
CA GLY A 99 6.80 -18.37 3.38
C GLY A 99 8.28 -18.00 3.55
N SER A 100 9.00 -18.58 4.50
CA SER A 100 10.44 -18.35 4.68
C SER A 100 11.27 -19.13 3.66
N ILE A 101 12.52 -18.70 3.43
CA ILE A 101 13.46 -19.45 2.60
C ILE A 101 13.82 -20.74 3.36
N ALA A 102 13.28 -21.87 2.89
CA ALA A 102 13.38 -23.15 3.58
C ALA A 102 14.67 -23.90 3.25
N MET A 103 15.18 -23.77 2.02
CA MET A 103 16.33 -24.52 1.55
C MET A 103 17.25 -23.65 0.69
N PRO A 104 18.35 -23.14 1.26
CA PRO A 104 19.35 -22.40 0.52
C PRO A 104 20.10 -23.34 -0.44
N TRP A 105 20.62 -22.79 -1.54
CA TRP A 105 21.33 -23.56 -2.58
C TRP A 105 22.48 -24.40 -2.02
N SER A 106 23.14 -23.93 -0.96
CA SER A 106 24.28 -24.60 -0.30
C SER A 106 23.90 -25.89 0.45
N HIS A 107 22.61 -26.14 0.68
CA HIS A 107 22.11 -27.36 1.35
C HIS A 107 21.73 -28.47 0.38
N TYR A 108 21.74 -28.22 -0.93
CA TYR A 108 21.56 -29.26 -1.91
C TYR A 108 22.78 -30.16 -1.99
N PRO A 109 22.62 -31.47 -2.26
CA PRO A 109 23.74 -32.42 -2.36
C PRO A 109 24.79 -32.06 -3.40
N SER A 110 24.36 -31.37 -4.48
CA SER A 110 25.25 -30.88 -5.52
C SER A 110 24.75 -29.54 -6.08
N LEU A 111 25.65 -28.79 -6.70
CA LEU A 111 25.32 -27.55 -7.42
C LEU A 111 24.34 -27.83 -8.57
N GLN A 112 24.48 -28.99 -9.23
CA GLN A 112 23.62 -29.39 -10.31
C GLN A 112 22.18 -29.64 -9.84
N GLU A 113 21.98 -30.28 -8.69
CA GLU A 113 20.65 -30.45 -8.08
C GLU A 113 20.05 -29.10 -7.65
N ALA A 114 20.85 -28.20 -7.09
CA ALA A 114 20.39 -26.85 -6.77
C ALA A 114 19.91 -26.07 -8.01
N VAL A 115 20.64 -26.21 -9.14
CA VAL A 115 20.23 -25.62 -10.43
C VAL A 115 18.92 -26.23 -10.91
N HIS A 116 18.81 -27.58 -10.92
CA HIS A 116 17.58 -28.25 -11.35
C HIS A 116 16.38 -27.90 -10.48
N ALA A 117 16.59 -27.68 -9.19
CA ALA A 117 15.54 -27.24 -8.26
C ALA A 117 15.20 -25.74 -8.38
N GLY A 118 15.83 -25.03 -9.31
CA GLY A 118 15.59 -23.58 -9.48
C GLY A 118 16.04 -22.73 -8.29
N ALA A 119 17.00 -23.22 -7.47
CA ALA A 119 17.47 -22.49 -6.32
C ALA A 119 18.22 -21.18 -6.67
N PHE A 120 18.76 -21.09 -7.88
CA PHE A 120 19.44 -19.89 -8.39
C PHE A 120 18.52 -18.92 -9.13
N HIS A 121 17.25 -19.26 -9.33
CA HIS A 121 16.31 -18.32 -9.91
C HIS A 121 16.12 -17.12 -9.01
N LEU A 122 16.16 -15.94 -9.58
CA LEU A 122 15.64 -14.75 -8.94
C LEU A 122 14.11 -14.78 -9.04
N LYS A 123 13.43 -14.62 -7.92
CA LYS A 123 11.98 -14.79 -7.80
C LYS A 123 11.36 -13.58 -7.13
N GLN A 124 10.16 -13.23 -7.57
CA GLN A 124 9.33 -12.19 -6.99
C GLN A 124 7.96 -12.77 -6.63
N ASP A 125 7.58 -12.70 -5.38
CA ASP A 125 6.25 -13.10 -4.94
C ASP A 125 5.22 -12.05 -5.36
N PHE A 126 4.36 -12.39 -6.31
CA PHE A 126 3.36 -11.47 -6.86
C PHE A 126 2.28 -11.09 -5.86
N GLU A 127 1.84 -12.01 -5.02
CA GLU A 127 0.80 -11.74 -4.02
C GLU A 127 1.30 -10.73 -2.99
N LEU A 128 2.56 -10.84 -2.58
CA LEU A 128 3.19 -9.85 -1.71
C LEU A 128 3.45 -8.53 -2.45
N LEU A 129 3.80 -8.57 -3.73
CA LEU A 129 4.15 -7.39 -4.51
C LEU A 129 2.97 -6.41 -4.64
N GLU A 130 1.74 -6.86 -4.68
CA GLU A 130 0.55 -6.00 -4.70
C GLU A 130 0.53 -5.00 -3.54
N ASN A 131 1.10 -5.36 -2.38
CA ASN A 131 1.15 -4.48 -1.22
C ASN A 131 2.04 -3.24 -1.41
N ILE A 132 2.99 -3.27 -2.35
CA ILE A 132 3.96 -2.17 -2.51
C ILE A 132 3.27 -0.86 -2.93
N THR A 133 2.26 -0.95 -3.79
CA THR A 133 1.47 0.20 -4.25
C THR A 133 0.68 0.82 -3.10
N ALA A 134 0.01 -0.01 -2.30
CA ALA A 134 -0.76 0.43 -1.14
C ALA A 134 0.12 1.11 -0.09
N LEU A 135 1.28 0.52 0.23
CA LEU A 135 2.24 1.10 1.18
C LEU A 135 2.82 2.42 0.68
N GLY A 136 3.16 2.49 -0.62
CA GLY A 136 3.65 3.72 -1.26
C GLY A 136 2.61 4.83 -1.21
N LEU A 137 1.36 4.53 -1.56
CA LEU A 137 0.26 5.49 -1.50
C LEU A 137 -0.03 5.94 -0.07
N LYS A 138 -0.12 5.01 0.88
CA LYS A 138 -0.32 5.34 2.30
C LYS A 138 0.73 6.33 2.78
N ARG A 139 2.02 6.03 2.54
CA ARG A 139 3.10 6.93 2.96
C ARG A 139 3.04 8.30 2.28
N TYR A 140 2.70 8.32 0.99
CA TYR A 140 2.49 9.57 0.26
C TYR A 140 1.40 10.44 0.89
N LEU A 141 0.24 9.85 1.20
CA LEU A 141 -0.88 10.54 1.84
C LEU A 141 -0.49 11.12 3.20
N GLU A 142 0.25 10.35 4.03
CA GLU A 142 0.75 10.84 5.33
C GLU A 142 1.67 12.06 5.17
N LEU A 143 2.54 12.05 4.14
CA LEU A 143 3.44 13.17 3.86
C LEU A 143 2.70 14.41 3.34
N VAL A 144 1.63 14.22 2.56
CA VAL A 144 0.76 15.30 2.10
C VAL A 144 -0.04 15.89 3.26
N GLU A 145 -0.69 15.05 4.08
CA GLU A 145 -1.47 15.50 5.24
C GLU A 145 -0.62 16.22 6.30
N SER A 146 0.64 15.82 6.45
CA SER A 146 1.57 16.51 7.34
C SER A 146 2.13 17.83 6.75
N GLY A 147 1.74 18.20 5.54
CA GLY A 147 2.25 19.38 4.84
C GLY A 147 3.70 19.25 4.38
N LYS A 148 4.30 18.07 4.47
CA LYS A 148 5.68 17.83 4.06
C LYS A 148 5.84 17.76 2.54
N ILE A 149 4.80 17.30 1.84
CA ILE A 149 4.68 17.33 0.38
C ILE A 149 3.44 18.12 0.00
N ASP A 150 3.60 19.12 -0.84
CA ASP A 150 2.50 19.76 -1.54
C ASP A 150 2.45 19.26 -3.00
N PRO A 151 1.49 18.39 -3.36
CA PRO A 151 1.39 17.80 -4.70
C PRO A 151 1.30 18.82 -5.83
N PHE A 152 0.71 19.98 -5.54
CA PHE A 152 0.47 21.02 -6.54
C PHE A 152 1.71 21.85 -6.84
N SER A 153 2.68 21.88 -5.91
CA SER A 153 3.95 22.58 -6.06
C SER A 153 5.04 21.73 -6.74
N ILE A 154 4.78 20.46 -7.06
CA ILE A 154 5.75 19.61 -7.73
C ILE A 154 5.74 19.89 -9.23
N ASP A 155 6.93 20.09 -9.80
CA ASP A 155 7.13 20.34 -11.23
C ASP A 155 7.56 19.08 -11.97
N TRP A 156 8.34 18.21 -11.32
CA TRP A 156 8.78 16.94 -11.85
C TRP A 156 8.58 15.80 -10.83
N ALA A 157 8.02 14.69 -11.28
CA ALA A 157 7.90 13.48 -10.46
C ALA A 157 8.64 12.32 -11.12
N LEU A 158 9.60 11.73 -10.40
CA LEU A 158 10.39 10.59 -10.83
C LEU A 158 10.01 9.38 -9.96
N TYR A 159 9.30 8.44 -10.54
CA TYR A 159 8.86 7.25 -9.85
C TYR A 159 9.56 6.02 -10.40
N HIS A 160 10.18 5.25 -9.52
CA HIS A 160 10.68 3.95 -9.90
C HIS A 160 9.50 2.97 -10.05
N PHE A 161 9.19 2.60 -11.27
CA PHE A 161 8.21 1.56 -11.60
C PHE A 161 8.91 0.33 -12.18
N SER A 162 8.51 -0.86 -11.72
CA SER A 162 8.93 -2.11 -12.34
C SER A 162 8.18 -2.42 -13.64
N SER A 163 6.98 -1.84 -13.81
CA SER A 163 6.19 -1.92 -15.04
C SER A 163 5.20 -0.74 -15.13
N HIS A 164 4.66 -0.49 -16.34
CA HIS A 164 3.63 0.53 -16.55
C HIS A 164 2.30 0.23 -15.85
N HIS A 165 2.01 -1.03 -15.56
CA HIS A 165 0.82 -1.43 -14.81
C HIS A 165 0.76 -0.74 -13.43
N PHE A 166 1.85 -0.76 -12.68
CA PHE A 166 1.91 -0.10 -11.36
C PHE A 166 1.79 1.43 -11.44
N ARG A 167 2.26 2.03 -12.54
CA ARG A 167 2.07 3.47 -12.79
C ARG A 167 0.60 3.84 -12.89
N GLU A 168 -0.17 3.08 -13.65
CA GLU A 168 -1.60 3.35 -13.84
C GLU A 168 -2.39 3.13 -12.56
N GLU A 169 -2.12 2.07 -11.83
CA GLU A 169 -2.78 1.74 -10.57
C GLU A 169 -2.57 2.85 -9.53
N MET A 170 -1.32 3.25 -9.31
CA MET A 170 -0.98 4.33 -8.38
C MET A 170 -1.60 5.66 -8.81
N GLY A 171 -1.59 5.97 -10.12
CA GLY A 171 -2.19 7.17 -10.68
C GLY A 171 -3.69 7.26 -10.39
N ARG A 172 -4.43 6.17 -10.63
CA ARG A 172 -5.87 6.10 -10.31
C ARG A 172 -6.14 6.26 -8.81
N ALA A 173 -5.33 5.63 -7.97
CA ALA A 173 -5.50 5.71 -6.52
C ALA A 173 -5.20 7.13 -5.99
N ALA A 174 -4.13 7.78 -6.45
CA ALA A 174 -3.81 9.16 -6.10
C ALA A 174 -4.86 10.17 -6.61
N GLN A 175 -5.45 9.92 -7.78
CA GLN A 175 -6.52 10.74 -8.34
C GLN A 175 -7.79 10.67 -7.48
N ARG A 176 -8.20 9.48 -7.06
CA ARG A 176 -9.34 9.31 -6.14
C ARG A 176 -9.13 10.03 -4.81
N ALA A 177 -7.89 10.05 -4.31
CA ALA A 177 -7.52 10.74 -3.09
C ALA A 177 -7.34 12.27 -3.26
N GLY A 178 -7.49 12.81 -4.48
CA GLY A 178 -7.34 14.25 -4.77
C GLY A 178 -5.93 14.80 -4.61
N VAL A 179 -4.91 13.93 -4.75
CA VAL A 179 -3.48 14.28 -4.57
C VAL A 179 -2.63 13.88 -5.78
N SER A 180 -3.26 13.64 -6.92
CA SER A 180 -2.52 13.25 -8.12
C SER A 180 -1.64 14.39 -8.63
N ILE A 181 -0.40 14.05 -8.97
CA ILE A 181 0.47 14.91 -9.76
C ILE A 181 0.06 14.76 -11.23
N ASN A 182 0.02 15.88 -11.97
CA ASN A 182 -0.31 15.85 -13.39
C ASN A 182 0.60 14.87 -14.13
N GLN A 183 0.02 14.04 -14.99
CA GLN A 183 0.75 13.02 -15.75
C GLN A 183 1.87 13.59 -16.63
N ASP A 184 1.72 14.83 -17.12
CA ASP A 184 2.74 15.53 -17.91
C ASP A 184 4.00 15.88 -17.10
N LYS A 185 3.88 15.92 -15.77
CA LYS A 185 4.99 16.14 -14.83
C LYS A 185 5.71 14.86 -14.42
N ILE A 186 5.17 13.69 -14.77
CA ILE A 186 5.76 12.39 -14.43
C ILE A 186 6.76 11.99 -15.51
N PHE A 187 8.04 12.11 -15.16
CA PHE A 187 9.14 11.66 -16.02
C PHE A 187 9.44 10.18 -15.81
N THR A 188 9.56 9.43 -16.90
CA THR A 188 10.01 8.05 -16.90
C THR A 188 10.72 7.74 -18.22
N ASN A 189 11.76 6.93 -18.14
CA ASN A 189 12.50 6.39 -19.29
C ASN A 189 12.45 4.85 -19.30
N LEU A 190 11.41 4.28 -18.68
CA LEU A 190 11.25 2.83 -18.53
C LEU A 190 11.22 2.07 -19.86
N TYR A 191 10.69 2.67 -20.92
CA TYR A 191 10.67 2.04 -22.25
C TYR A 191 12.06 1.94 -22.91
N GLU A 192 12.91 2.97 -22.72
CA GLU A 192 14.21 3.06 -23.37
C GLU A 192 15.33 2.42 -22.53
N LYS A 193 15.22 2.52 -21.19
CA LYS A 193 16.28 2.10 -20.26
C LYS A 193 15.92 0.83 -19.48
N GLY A 194 14.62 0.47 -19.43
CA GLY A 194 14.13 -0.67 -18.68
C GLY A 194 14.13 -0.45 -17.16
N ASN A 195 13.80 -1.51 -16.44
CA ASN A 195 13.84 -1.50 -14.96
C ASN A 195 15.27 -1.83 -14.49
N THR A 196 16.08 -0.82 -14.27
CA THR A 196 17.45 -0.93 -13.76
C THR A 196 17.54 -0.94 -12.23
N GLY A 197 16.47 -1.36 -11.55
CA GLY A 197 16.43 -1.54 -10.09
C GLY A 197 16.85 -0.28 -9.33
N SER A 198 17.79 -0.42 -8.41
CA SER A 198 18.30 0.67 -7.58
C SER A 198 19.01 1.79 -8.38
N ALA A 199 19.43 1.53 -9.60
CA ALA A 199 20.05 2.53 -10.49
C ALA A 199 19.02 3.41 -11.22
N SER A 200 17.76 2.98 -11.35
CA SER A 200 16.72 3.66 -12.16
C SER A 200 16.59 5.14 -11.85
N ILE A 201 16.54 5.50 -10.57
CA ILE A 201 16.37 6.90 -10.14
C ILE A 201 17.57 7.77 -10.56
N TYR A 202 18.78 7.24 -10.46
CA TYR A 202 19.98 7.99 -10.85
C TYR A 202 20.04 8.16 -12.35
N VAL A 203 19.66 7.15 -13.14
CA VAL A 203 19.58 7.21 -14.59
C VAL A 203 18.53 8.23 -15.05
N MET A 204 17.34 8.22 -14.43
CA MET A 204 16.28 9.21 -14.72
C MET A 204 16.70 10.62 -14.33
N LEU A 205 17.31 10.80 -13.16
CA LEU A 205 17.76 12.10 -12.67
C LEU A 205 18.86 12.68 -13.54
N GLU A 206 19.82 11.86 -13.97
CA GLU A 206 20.90 12.23 -14.89
C GLU A 206 20.34 12.71 -16.22
N GLU A 207 19.43 11.95 -16.84
CA GLU A 207 18.82 12.28 -18.12
C GLU A 207 17.99 13.59 -18.04
N LEU A 208 17.26 13.78 -16.95
CA LEU A 208 16.49 14.99 -16.73
C LEU A 208 17.41 16.21 -16.52
N PHE A 209 18.47 16.04 -15.71
CA PHE A 209 19.42 17.09 -15.38
C PHE A 209 20.24 17.52 -16.61
N ASN A 210 20.86 16.57 -17.31
CA ASN A 210 21.68 16.86 -18.48
C ASN A 210 20.85 17.13 -19.74
N GLY A 211 19.57 16.83 -19.74
CA GLY A 211 18.64 17.14 -20.83
C GLY A 211 18.27 18.62 -20.98
N GLY A 212 18.76 19.48 -20.08
CA GLY A 212 18.54 20.95 -20.13
C GLY A 212 17.07 21.35 -19.93
N ARG A 213 16.26 20.49 -19.33
CA ARG A 213 14.80 20.72 -19.14
C ARG A 213 14.48 21.38 -17.81
N LEU A 214 15.38 21.28 -16.83
CA LEU A 214 15.16 21.80 -15.48
C LEU A 214 15.35 23.31 -15.41
N GLN A 215 14.48 24.00 -14.69
CA GLN A 215 14.53 25.43 -14.44
C GLN A 215 14.82 25.70 -12.96
N ASP A 216 15.42 26.89 -12.70
CA ASP A 216 15.72 27.32 -11.33
C ASP A 216 14.44 27.42 -10.49
N GLY A 217 14.47 26.87 -9.28
CA GLY A 217 13.34 26.83 -8.35
C GLY A 217 12.37 25.66 -8.53
N GLU A 218 12.47 24.90 -9.63
CA GLU A 218 11.60 23.73 -9.84
C GLU A 218 11.80 22.66 -8.77
N LYS A 219 10.70 22.06 -8.37
CA LYS A 219 10.67 20.99 -7.37
C LYS A 219 10.54 19.61 -8.01
N ILE A 220 11.42 18.71 -7.62
CA ILE A 220 11.45 17.32 -8.06
C ILE A 220 11.05 16.43 -6.88
N LEU A 221 10.01 15.62 -7.07
CA LEU A 221 9.63 14.57 -6.14
C LEU A 221 10.05 13.21 -6.68
N ILE A 222 10.84 12.47 -5.90
CA ILE A 222 11.28 11.12 -6.25
C ILE A 222 10.60 10.14 -5.30
N MET A 223 10.04 9.05 -5.85
CA MET A 223 9.52 7.93 -5.09
C MET A 223 10.24 6.64 -5.49
N VAL A 224 10.73 5.94 -4.49
CA VAL A 224 11.44 4.64 -4.65
C VAL A 224 10.77 3.59 -3.78
N PRO A 225 9.89 2.76 -4.33
CA PRO A 225 9.42 1.56 -3.68
C PRO A 225 10.45 0.44 -3.89
N GLU A 226 10.95 -0.14 -2.82
CA GLU A 226 11.83 -1.31 -2.84
C GLU A 226 11.02 -2.54 -2.43
N SER A 227 10.84 -3.48 -3.35
CA SER A 227 9.94 -4.61 -3.17
C SER A 227 10.58 -5.83 -2.48
N GLY A 228 11.89 -5.92 -2.37
CA GLY A 228 12.54 -7.07 -1.75
C GLY A 228 12.18 -7.21 -0.26
N ARG A 229 12.20 -6.10 0.46
CA ARG A 229 11.89 -6.03 1.90
C ARG A 229 10.92 -4.91 2.27
N PHE A 230 10.18 -4.37 1.32
CA PHE A 230 9.19 -3.31 1.49
C PHE A 230 9.73 -2.05 2.17
N ILE A 231 10.67 -1.39 1.48
CA ILE A 231 11.16 -0.07 1.88
C ILE A 231 10.57 0.96 0.92
N ILE A 232 9.92 2.00 1.46
CA ILE A 232 9.39 3.12 0.70
C ILE A 232 10.21 4.35 1.00
N SER A 233 10.68 5.04 -0.03
CA SER A 233 11.37 6.31 0.13
C SER A 233 10.74 7.40 -0.73
N PHE A 234 10.57 8.58 -0.13
CA PHE A 234 10.26 9.83 -0.82
C PHE A 234 11.41 10.80 -0.64
N ILE A 235 11.82 11.45 -1.74
CA ILE A 235 12.88 12.44 -1.75
C ILE A 235 12.34 13.68 -2.45
N GLN A 236 12.38 14.82 -1.79
CA GLN A 236 12.10 16.10 -2.43
C GLN A 236 13.40 16.84 -2.66
N MET A 237 13.50 17.42 -3.83
CA MET A 237 14.66 18.19 -4.27
C MET A 237 14.20 19.48 -4.92
N THR A 238 15.05 20.51 -4.87
CA THR A 238 14.84 21.79 -5.56
C THR A 238 16.01 22.07 -6.50
N VAL A 239 15.69 22.43 -7.71
CA VAL A 239 16.68 22.86 -8.71
C VAL A 239 17.21 24.23 -8.33
N ILE A 240 18.53 24.39 -8.34
CA ILE A 240 19.22 25.65 -8.07
C ILE A 240 19.98 26.01 -9.34
N GLY A 241 19.68 27.20 -9.93
CA GLY A 241 20.41 27.76 -11.06
C GLY A 241 21.86 28.10 -10.72
N ALA A 242 22.58 28.77 -11.63
CA ALA A 242 23.92 29.25 -11.35
C ALA A 242 23.92 30.09 -10.07
N ALA A 243 24.84 29.79 -9.16
CA ALA A 243 24.84 30.23 -7.77
C ALA A 243 24.43 31.69 -7.56
N ILE A 244 23.33 31.91 -6.86
CA ILE A 244 23.09 33.15 -6.13
C ILE A 244 23.93 33.05 -4.84
N PRO A 245 24.82 34.01 -4.51
CA PRO A 245 25.59 33.95 -3.28
C PRO A 245 24.61 33.86 -2.07
N LEU A 246 24.56 32.74 -1.42
CA LEU A 246 23.77 32.56 -0.19
C LEU A 246 24.39 33.52 0.86
N LYS A 247 23.66 34.55 1.27
CA LYS A 247 23.95 35.20 2.54
C LYS A 247 23.95 34.15 3.63
N GLN A 248 25.09 33.95 4.26
CA GLN A 248 25.26 33.01 5.36
C GLN A 248 24.25 33.35 6.48
N THR A 249 23.17 32.60 6.53
CA THR A 249 22.42 32.37 7.75
C THR A 249 22.54 30.89 8.04
N VAL A 250 23.53 30.54 8.85
CA VAL A 250 23.57 29.24 9.51
C VAL A 250 22.42 29.23 10.50
N PRO A 251 21.39 28.39 10.33
CA PRO A 251 20.47 28.15 11.41
C PRO A 251 21.23 27.31 12.44
N SER A 252 21.45 27.86 13.63
CA SER A 252 21.81 27.10 14.82
C SER A 252 20.84 25.93 14.97
N VAL A 253 21.36 24.76 15.29
CA VAL A 253 20.60 23.57 15.67
C VAL A 253 19.87 23.93 16.97
N GLU A 254 18.70 24.52 16.86
CA GLU A 254 17.76 24.59 17.95
C GLU A 254 16.97 23.29 18.04
N THR A 255 17.06 22.73 19.19
CA THR A 255 16.32 21.57 19.71
C THR A 255 14.88 21.58 19.17
N ILE A 256 14.50 20.53 18.48
CA ILE A 256 13.11 20.33 18.06
C ILE A 256 12.29 20.06 19.32
N GLU A 257 11.83 21.11 19.95
CA GLU A 257 10.73 21.01 20.92
C GLU A 257 9.49 20.50 20.14
N LYS A 258 8.81 19.54 20.76
CA LYS A 258 7.53 19.03 20.31
C LYS A 258 6.55 20.21 20.18
N SER A 259 6.46 20.79 18.98
CA SER A 259 5.42 21.77 18.71
C SER A 259 4.08 21.06 18.76
N LYS A 260 3.28 21.40 19.77
CA LYS A 260 1.84 21.23 19.73
C LYS A 260 1.37 22.02 18.53
N ILE A 261 0.90 21.35 17.50
CA ILE A 261 0.26 21.97 16.35
C ILE A 261 -1.02 22.61 16.87
N ALA A 262 -0.99 23.92 17.03
CA ALA A 262 -2.20 24.71 17.22
C ALA A 262 -2.92 24.72 15.85
N TYR A 263 -4.13 24.17 15.83
CA TYR A 263 -5.04 24.28 14.69
C TYR A 263 -5.64 25.70 14.70
N ASP A 264 -4.93 26.64 14.07
CA ASP A 264 -5.46 27.92 13.63
C ASP A 264 -5.03 28.14 12.19
N GLU A 265 -5.61 27.34 11.26
CA GLU A 265 -5.52 27.61 9.83
C GLU A 265 -6.81 28.26 9.31
N PRO A 266 -6.70 29.14 8.29
CA PRO A 266 -7.85 29.82 7.71
C PRO A 266 -8.85 28.79 7.18
N ILE A 267 -10.15 29.11 7.30
CA ILE A 267 -11.27 28.27 6.86
C ILE A 267 -11.02 27.79 5.45
N GLN A 268 -10.62 26.53 5.33
CA GLN A 268 -10.44 25.83 4.05
C GLN A 268 -11.77 25.79 3.32
N SER A 269 -11.73 25.81 2.00
CA SER A 269 -12.93 25.66 1.18
C SER A 269 -13.63 24.31 1.50
N LYS A 270 -14.92 24.20 1.26
CA LYS A 270 -15.66 22.94 1.43
C LYS A 270 -15.00 21.79 0.63
N GLU A 271 -14.41 22.09 -0.52
CA GLU A 271 -13.70 21.15 -1.38
C GLU A 271 -12.40 20.67 -0.75
N ASP A 272 -11.64 21.56 -0.10
CA ASP A 272 -10.40 21.20 0.60
C ASP A 272 -10.68 20.28 1.79
N LEU A 273 -11.72 20.56 2.57
CA LEU A 273 -12.16 19.72 3.70
C LEU A 273 -12.61 18.33 3.23
N ARG A 274 -13.35 18.28 2.12
CA ARG A 274 -13.79 17.02 1.52
C ARG A 274 -12.62 16.19 1.02
N ALA A 275 -11.68 16.80 0.33
CA ALA A 275 -10.46 16.16 -0.14
C ALA A 275 -9.60 15.64 1.03
N SER A 276 -9.45 16.42 2.10
CA SER A 276 -8.73 15.99 3.31
C SER A 276 -9.42 14.79 3.98
N LEU A 277 -10.74 14.81 4.11
CA LEU A 277 -11.48 13.68 4.66
C LEU A 277 -11.26 12.39 3.85
N VAL A 278 -11.38 12.47 2.52
CA VAL A 278 -11.16 11.31 1.63
C VAL A 278 -9.73 10.77 1.78
N ARG A 279 -8.71 11.64 1.85
CA ARG A 279 -7.32 11.22 2.07
C ARG A 279 -7.15 10.47 3.39
N ARG A 280 -7.72 10.98 4.47
CA ARG A 280 -7.66 10.34 5.81
C ARG A 280 -8.37 9.00 5.82
N LEU A 281 -9.55 8.92 5.24
CA LEU A 281 -10.29 7.65 5.09
C LEU A 281 -9.49 6.64 4.26
N THR A 282 -8.88 7.07 3.16
CA THR A 282 -8.01 6.22 2.34
C THR A 282 -6.80 5.71 3.14
N THR A 283 -6.17 6.57 3.94
CA THR A 283 -5.04 6.15 4.80
C THR A 283 -5.46 5.11 5.83
N VAL A 284 -6.62 5.29 6.46
CA VAL A 284 -7.20 4.32 7.41
C VAL A 284 -7.52 3.00 6.71
N TRP A 285 -8.10 3.06 5.49
CA TRP A 285 -8.38 1.87 4.69
C TRP A 285 -7.12 1.08 4.37
N LEU A 286 -6.06 1.72 3.90
CA LEU A 286 -4.80 1.06 3.56
C LEU A 286 -4.14 0.40 4.78
N GLU A 287 -4.26 1.01 5.96
CA GLU A 287 -3.79 0.38 7.21
C GLU A 287 -4.67 -0.81 7.61
N PHE A 288 -6.00 -0.70 7.48
CA PHE A 288 -6.93 -1.78 7.74
C PHE A 288 -6.65 -2.98 6.82
N GLU A 289 -6.51 -2.76 5.51
CA GLU A 289 -6.20 -3.78 4.52
C GLU A 289 -4.87 -4.49 4.86
N ARG A 290 -3.83 -3.74 5.24
CA ARG A 290 -2.56 -4.30 5.73
C ARG A 290 -2.76 -5.21 6.95
N GLN A 291 -3.56 -4.79 7.93
CA GLN A 291 -3.85 -5.59 9.12
C GLN A 291 -4.64 -6.86 8.79
N MET A 292 -5.52 -6.81 7.80
CA MET A 292 -6.30 -7.96 7.36
C MET A 292 -5.41 -9.11 6.85
N HIS A 293 -4.28 -8.81 6.20
CA HIS A 293 -3.32 -9.84 5.77
C HIS A 293 -2.68 -10.62 6.94
N LEU A 294 -2.66 -10.04 8.15
CA LEU A 294 -2.13 -10.67 9.35
C LEU A 294 -3.16 -11.53 10.10
N VAL A 295 -4.43 -11.50 9.67
CA VAL A 295 -5.48 -12.31 10.26
C VAL A 295 -5.28 -13.78 9.89
N PRO A 296 -5.19 -14.71 10.86
CA PRO A 296 -4.76 -16.09 10.59
C PRO A 296 -5.58 -16.86 9.55
N VAL A 297 -6.89 -16.58 9.44
CA VAL A 297 -7.74 -17.23 8.42
C VAL A 297 -7.43 -16.67 7.04
N ILE A 298 -7.20 -15.37 6.91
CA ILE A 298 -6.84 -14.70 5.65
C ILE A 298 -5.43 -15.13 5.22
N GLU A 299 -4.50 -15.21 6.16
CA GLU A 299 -3.16 -15.73 5.88
C GLU A 299 -3.20 -17.17 5.33
N ARG A 300 -4.02 -18.05 5.92
CA ARG A 300 -4.19 -19.42 5.41
C ARG A 300 -4.87 -19.44 4.03
N LEU A 301 -5.86 -18.59 3.82
CA LEU A 301 -6.52 -18.42 2.52
C LEU A 301 -5.52 -18.01 1.44
N ASN A 302 -4.74 -16.98 1.68
CA ASN A 302 -3.75 -16.48 0.74
C ASN A 302 -2.63 -17.50 0.42
N ARG A 303 -2.33 -18.39 1.38
CA ARG A 303 -1.34 -19.45 1.20
C ARG A 303 -1.90 -20.75 0.61
N GLY A 304 -3.14 -20.80 0.19
CA GLY A 304 -3.77 -22.02 -0.34
C GLY A 304 -3.91 -23.15 0.70
N LYS A 305 -4.00 -22.81 1.99
CA LYS A 305 -4.01 -23.74 3.11
C LYS A 305 -5.28 -23.64 3.96
N LEU A 306 -6.32 -23.03 3.41
CA LEU A 306 -7.59 -22.92 4.08
C LEU A 306 -8.22 -24.32 4.26
N ARG A 307 -8.78 -24.58 5.42
CA ARG A 307 -9.54 -25.81 5.71
C ARG A 307 -11.01 -25.46 5.87
N GLN A 308 -11.87 -26.46 5.74
CA GLN A 308 -13.31 -26.31 5.91
C GLN A 308 -13.68 -25.74 7.29
N GLU A 309 -13.00 -26.17 8.35
CA GLU A 309 -13.21 -25.68 9.71
C GLU A 309 -12.84 -24.20 9.86
N ASP A 310 -11.84 -23.74 9.10
CA ASP A 310 -11.44 -22.32 9.07
C ASP A 310 -12.55 -21.48 8.43
N TYR A 311 -13.15 -21.96 7.33
CA TYR A 311 -14.29 -21.30 6.70
C TYR A 311 -15.53 -21.31 7.59
N GLN A 312 -15.87 -22.44 8.19
CA GLN A 312 -16.96 -22.52 9.16
C GLN A 312 -16.76 -21.56 10.35
N SER A 313 -15.52 -21.40 10.82
CA SER A 313 -15.19 -20.45 11.89
C SER A 313 -15.37 -19.01 11.43
N LEU A 314 -14.97 -18.69 10.19
CA LEU A 314 -15.19 -17.37 9.60
C LEU A 314 -16.68 -17.03 9.53
N LEU A 315 -17.51 -17.94 9.00
CA LEU A 315 -18.96 -17.75 8.89
C LEU A 315 -19.62 -17.52 10.26
N ARG A 316 -19.23 -18.29 11.28
CA ARG A 316 -19.76 -18.11 12.64
C ARG A 316 -19.42 -16.73 13.23
N ASN A 317 -18.19 -16.25 13.02
CA ASN A 317 -17.77 -14.94 13.52
C ASN A 317 -18.45 -13.79 12.76
N LEU A 318 -18.54 -13.88 11.42
CA LEU A 318 -19.22 -12.87 10.60
C LEU A 318 -20.69 -12.75 10.95
N ARG A 319 -21.40 -13.87 11.08
CA ARG A 319 -22.82 -13.87 11.41
C ARG A 319 -23.16 -13.06 12.66
N GLN A 320 -22.32 -13.13 13.69
CA GLN A 320 -22.57 -12.42 14.94
C GLN A 320 -22.46 -10.89 14.77
N GLN A 321 -21.70 -10.41 13.81
CA GLN A 321 -21.58 -9.00 13.46
C GLN A 321 -22.72 -8.56 12.52
N VAL A 322 -22.96 -9.31 11.44
CA VAL A 322 -23.96 -8.98 10.41
C VAL A 322 -25.36 -8.97 11.02
N ALA A 323 -25.70 -9.91 11.91
CA ALA A 323 -26.99 -9.92 12.59
C ALA A 323 -27.29 -8.68 13.47
N GLU A 324 -26.26 -7.90 13.81
CA GLU A 324 -26.40 -6.65 14.54
C GLU A 324 -26.33 -5.42 13.65
N GLY A 325 -25.89 -5.55 12.38
CA GLY A 325 -25.70 -4.45 11.46
C GLY A 325 -26.93 -3.55 11.37
N ALA A 326 -28.02 -4.08 10.89
CA ALA A 326 -29.27 -3.34 10.75
C ALA A 326 -29.78 -2.74 12.08
N ARG A 327 -29.49 -3.36 13.23
CA ARG A 327 -29.95 -2.91 14.55
C ARG A 327 -29.25 -1.62 14.99
N TRP A 328 -27.91 -1.54 14.89
CA TRP A 328 -27.21 -0.32 15.26
C TRP A 328 -27.38 0.77 14.20
N ILE A 329 -27.55 0.44 12.90
CA ILE A 329 -27.87 1.39 11.84
C ILE A 329 -29.26 2.03 12.11
N ALA A 330 -30.29 1.24 12.39
CA ALA A 330 -31.62 1.73 12.72
C ALA A 330 -31.61 2.59 14.02
N ARG A 331 -30.81 2.17 15.01
CA ARG A 331 -30.61 2.95 16.23
C ARG A 331 -29.97 4.32 15.94
N ALA A 332 -28.97 4.37 15.08
CA ALA A 332 -28.37 5.61 14.61
C ALA A 332 -29.41 6.50 13.94
N ALA A 333 -30.21 5.94 13.03
CA ALA A 333 -31.27 6.67 12.35
C ALA A 333 -32.25 7.33 13.35
N SER A 334 -32.60 6.67 14.45
CA SER A 334 -33.49 7.21 15.47
C SER A 334 -32.90 8.40 16.25
N ASN A 335 -31.57 8.55 16.27
CA ASN A 335 -30.85 9.62 16.95
C ASN A 335 -30.41 10.77 16.02
N ILE A 336 -30.69 10.68 14.72
CA ILE A 336 -30.42 11.77 13.77
C ILE A 336 -31.57 12.79 13.83
N THR A 337 -31.19 14.06 14.08
CA THR A 337 -32.14 15.17 14.22
C THR A 337 -32.83 15.55 12.90
N ALA A 338 -33.90 16.34 12.96
CA ALA A 338 -34.65 16.76 11.79
C ALA A 338 -33.82 17.62 10.82
N ASP A 339 -32.80 18.33 11.31
CA ASP A 339 -31.91 19.17 10.50
C ASP A 339 -31.03 18.35 9.54
N SER A 340 -30.92 17.03 9.79
CA SER A 340 -30.17 16.08 8.96
C SER A 340 -31.08 15.01 8.38
N PHE A 341 -32.25 15.42 7.86
CA PHE A 341 -33.29 14.51 7.38
C PHE A 341 -32.83 13.55 6.29
N GLU A 342 -32.01 14.01 5.34
CA GLU A 342 -31.48 13.16 4.25
C GLU A 342 -30.59 12.05 4.80
N MET A 343 -29.73 12.37 5.75
CA MET A 343 -28.88 11.39 6.44
C MET A 343 -29.74 10.36 7.17
N ARG A 344 -30.79 10.78 7.90
CA ARG A 344 -31.74 9.86 8.55
C ARG A 344 -32.38 8.90 7.54
N SER A 345 -32.83 9.41 6.41
CA SER A 345 -33.46 8.61 5.36
C SER A 345 -32.50 7.60 4.75
N SER A 346 -31.22 7.96 4.59
CA SER A 346 -30.17 7.06 4.13
C SER A 346 -29.95 5.91 5.13
N PHE A 347 -29.81 6.21 6.42
CA PHE A 347 -29.64 5.19 7.45
C PHE A 347 -30.82 4.23 7.57
N LEU A 348 -32.06 4.74 7.46
CA LEU A 348 -33.27 3.89 7.47
C LEU A 348 -33.30 2.93 6.29
N ARG A 349 -32.95 3.40 5.10
CA ARG A 349 -32.89 2.57 3.89
C ARG A 349 -31.80 1.50 4.02
N HIS A 350 -30.62 1.90 4.43
CA HIS A 350 -29.50 0.99 4.64
C HIS A 350 -29.84 -0.10 5.67
N ALA A 351 -30.43 0.28 6.82
CA ALA A 351 -30.89 -0.70 7.79
C ALA A 351 -31.91 -1.70 7.23
N TYR A 352 -32.76 -1.25 6.31
CA TYR A 352 -33.74 -2.12 5.65
C TYR A 352 -33.06 -3.06 4.64
N GLU A 353 -32.09 -2.59 3.91
CA GLU A 353 -31.32 -3.38 2.93
C GLU A 353 -30.55 -4.51 3.65
N GLU A 354 -29.89 -4.23 4.78
CA GLU A 354 -29.01 -5.15 5.50
C GLU A 354 -29.70 -6.13 6.48
N HIS A 355 -31.01 -5.98 6.75
CA HIS A 355 -31.64 -6.60 7.93
C HIS A 355 -31.77 -8.13 7.89
N GLN A 356 -31.54 -8.77 6.75
CA GLN A 356 -31.65 -10.22 6.56
C GLN A 356 -30.36 -10.87 6.07
N ASP A 357 -29.28 -10.15 5.84
CA ASP A 357 -28.07 -10.66 5.21
C ASP A 357 -27.38 -11.76 6.01
N PHE A 358 -27.55 -11.73 7.34
CA PHE A 358 -27.06 -12.81 8.20
C PHE A 358 -27.65 -14.18 7.88
N LEU A 359 -28.83 -14.27 7.22
CA LEU A 359 -29.44 -15.53 6.82
C LEU A 359 -28.60 -16.24 5.75
N MET A 360 -27.98 -15.49 4.84
CA MET A 360 -27.06 -16.08 3.86
C MET A 360 -25.85 -16.76 4.53
N LEU A 361 -25.33 -16.17 5.61
CA LEU A 361 -24.24 -16.78 6.38
C LEU A 361 -24.67 -18.09 7.07
N GLU A 362 -25.92 -18.14 7.58
CA GLU A 362 -26.48 -19.34 8.16
C GLU A 362 -26.66 -20.46 7.12
N ASP A 363 -27.14 -20.11 5.93
CA ASP A 363 -27.33 -21.03 4.82
C ASP A 363 -25.97 -21.53 4.29
N ASN A 364 -24.99 -20.64 4.11
CA ASN A 364 -23.62 -21.05 3.75
C ASN A 364 -23.00 -21.99 4.79
N TYR A 365 -23.21 -21.73 6.08
CA TYR A 365 -22.68 -22.57 7.14
C TYR A 365 -23.29 -23.99 7.12
N VAL A 366 -24.60 -24.09 6.91
CA VAL A 366 -25.30 -25.37 6.80
C VAL A 366 -24.86 -26.13 5.55
N SER A 367 -24.71 -25.44 4.41
CA SER A 367 -24.31 -26.05 3.14
C SER A 367 -22.89 -26.64 3.16
N VAL A 368 -22.03 -26.14 4.06
CA VAL A 368 -20.68 -26.70 4.28
C VAL A 368 -20.62 -27.64 5.52
N GLY A 369 -21.75 -28.27 5.89
CA GLY A 369 -21.81 -29.30 6.88
C GLY A 369 -21.94 -28.84 8.33
N GLY A 370 -22.19 -27.56 8.58
CA GLY A 370 -22.49 -27.04 9.92
C GLY A 370 -23.95 -27.24 10.31
N ARG A 371 -24.26 -27.19 11.60
CA ARG A 371 -25.65 -27.17 12.08
C ARG A 371 -26.08 -25.72 12.32
N ARG A 372 -27.29 -25.36 11.88
CA ARG A 372 -27.83 -24.01 12.06
C ARG A 372 -27.79 -23.52 13.51
N GLU A 373 -28.08 -24.43 14.45
CA GLU A 373 -28.05 -24.13 15.89
C GLU A 373 -26.65 -23.65 16.36
N ASP A 374 -25.58 -24.21 15.78
CA ASP A 374 -24.21 -23.91 16.19
C ASP A 374 -23.79 -22.51 15.75
N ILE A 375 -24.24 -22.04 14.58
CA ILE A 375 -23.94 -20.68 14.11
C ILE A 375 -24.84 -19.63 14.78
N VAL A 376 -26.12 -19.96 15.01
CA VAL A 376 -27.07 -19.04 15.66
C VAL A 376 -26.69 -18.76 17.10
N ASN A 377 -26.28 -19.80 17.85
CA ASN A 377 -25.96 -19.72 19.27
C ASN A 377 -24.45 -19.52 19.54
N ALA A 378 -23.64 -19.27 18.50
CA ALA A 378 -22.21 -19.04 18.70
C ALA A 378 -21.95 -17.76 19.49
N ASP A 379 -21.04 -17.85 20.45
CA ASP A 379 -20.55 -16.67 21.19
C ASP A 379 -19.70 -15.77 20.30
N LYS A 380 -19.75 -14.47 20.58
CA LYS A 380 -18.82 -13.51 19.97
C LYS A 380 -17.42 -13.70 20.54
N ASN A 381 -16.40 -13.54 19.71
CA ASN A 381 -15.05 -13.35 20.21
C ASN A 381 -14.89 -11.93 20.81
N ILE A 382 -13.83 -11.73 21.60
CA ILE A 382 -13.57 -10.46 22.32
C ILE A 382 -13.53 -9.25 21.37
N GLY A 383 -12.95 -9.41 20.18
CA GLY A 383 -12.88 -8.32 19.18
C GLY A 383 -14.27 -7.96 18.63
N SER A 384 -15.09 -8.96 18.33
CA SER A 384 -16.48 -8.77 17.90
C SER A 384 -17.33 -8.14 18.99
N GLU A 385 -17.15 -8.53 20.25
CA GLU A 385 -17.85 -7.92 21.39
C GLU A 385 -17.49 -6.45 21.55
N ALA A 386 -16.20 -6.12 21.50
CA ALA A 386 -15.71 -4.75 21.58
C ALA A 386 -16.23 -3.87 20.42
N LEU A 387 -16.24 -4.40 19.19
CA LEU A 387 -16.78 -3.70 18.02
C LEU A 387 -18.29 -3.42 18.21
N SER A 388 -19.05 -4.43 18.60
CA SER A 388 -20.49 -4.27 18.87
C SER A 388 -20.76 -3.22 19.93
N ALA A 389 -20.05 -3.27 21.04
CA ALA A 389 -20.21 -2.29 22.13
C ALA A 389 -19.94 -0.86 21.63
N TRP A 390 -18.90 -0.66 20.83
CA TRP A 390 -18.56 0.63 20.25
C TRP A 390 -19.64 1.11 19.26
N MET A 391 -20.10 0.23 18.34
CA MET A 391 -21.12 0.56 17.34
C MET A 391 -22.44 0.97 18.02
N PHE A 392 -22.91 0.22 19.01
CA PHE A 392 -24.12 0.55 19.75
C PHE A 392 -23.97 1.80 20.61
N HIS A 393 -22.79 2.04 21.19
CA HIS A 393 -22.52 3.28 21.91
C HIS A 393 -22.61 4.49 20.95
N LYS A 394 -21.90 4.45 19.84
CA LYS A 394 -21.88 5.55 18.87
C LYS A 394 -23.25 5.78 18.23
N SER A 395 -23.97 4.72 17.86
CA SER A 395 -25.33 4.84 17.33
C SER A 395 -26.34 5.45 18.28
N SER A 396 -26.01 5.51 19.58
CA SER A 396 -26.85 6.11 20.60
C SER A 396 -26.56 7.62 20.85
N CYS A 397 -25.51 8.16 20.23
CA CYS A 397 -25.20 9.59 20.29
C CYS A 397 -26.12 10.39 19.38
N GLU A 398 -26.30 11.66 19.66
CA GLU A 398 -27.02 12.59 18.78
C GLU A 398 -26.21 12.82 17.50
N ASN A 399 -26.86 12.70 16.34
CA ASN A 399 -26.24 12.86 15.03
C ASN A 399 -24.92 12.07 14.89
N PRO A 400 -24.95 10.73 14.91
CA PRO A 400 -23.78 9.88 15.06
C PRO A 400 -22.95 9.78 13.76
N VAL A 401 -22.36 10.90 13.34
CA VAL A 401 -21.52 11.01 12.12
C VAL A 401 -20.25 10.15 12.16
N ASP A 402 -19.77 9.81 13.37
CA ASP A 402 -18.63 8.90 13.54
C ASP A 402 -18.86 7.53 12.91
N LEU A 403 -20.12 7.09 12.80
CA LEU A 403 -20.46 5.80 12.17
C LEU A 403 -20.16 5.76 10.68
N PHE A 404 -20.16 6.88 9.96
CA PHE A 404 -19.77 6.89 8.55
C PHE A 404 -18.35 6.39 8.33
N GLY A 405 -17.41 6.69 9.23
CA GLY A 405 -16.05 6.16 9.16
C GLY A 405 -16.01 4.63 9.33
N ALA A 406 -16.80 4.08 10.25
CA ALA A 406 -16.91 2.64 10.45
C ALA A 406 -17.61 1.95 9.27
N MET A 407 -18.71 2.53 8.76
CA MET A 407 -19.42 2.05 7.59
C MET A 407 -18.51 2.04 6.37
N PHE A 408 -17.74 3.10 6.13
CA PHE A 408 -16.76 3.15 5.04
C PHE A 408 -15.79 1.95 5.06
N ILE A 409 -15.33 1.51 6.24
CA ILE A 409 -14.46 0.34 6.36
C ILE A 409 -15.24 -0.96 6.12
N ILE A 410 -16.45 -1.10 6.65
CA ILE A 410 -17.26 -2.31 6.52
C ILE A 410 -17.71 -2.50 5.07
N GLU A 411 -18.28 -1.46 4.45
CA GLU A 411 -18.70 -1.48 3.04
C GLU A 411 -17.51 -1.68 2.10
N GLY A 412 -16.40 -0.98 2.38
CA GLY A 412 -15.16 -1.16 1.64
C GLY A 412 -14.61 -2.59 1.71
N LEU A 413 -14.78 -3.29 2.84
CA LEU A 413 -14.40 -4.70 2.99
C LEU A 413 -15.24 -5.60 2.07
N GLY A 414 -16.56 -5.41 2.07
CA GLY A 414 -17.50 -6.11 1.20
C GLY A 414 -17.12 -5.90 -0.27
N HIS A 415 -17.09 -4.65 -0.70
CA HIS A 415 -16.84 -4.29 -2.10
C HIS A 415 -15.46 -4.74 -2.63
N ARG A 416 -14.38 -4.55 -1.86
CA ARG A 416 -13.01 -4.76 -2.38
C ARG A 416 -12.48 -6.17 -2.18
N LEU A 417 -12.86 -6.84 -1.09
CA LEU A 417 -12.21 -8.08 -0.66
C LEU A 417 -13.14 -9.29 -0.64
N ALA A 418 -14.45 -9.10 -0.40
CA ALA A 418 -15.36 -10.22 -0.22
C ALA A 418 -15.44 -11.14 -1.45
N ALA A 419 -15.61 -10.59 -2.66
CA ALA A 419 -15.64 -11.41 -3.88
C ALA A 419 -14.32 -12.14 -4.15
N LYS A 420 -13.18 -11.48 -3.90
CA LYS A 420 -11.84 -12.10 -4.04
C LYS A 420 -11.71 -13.29 -3.08
N TRP A 421 -12.09 -13.10 -1.82
CA TRP A 421 -12.06 -14.16 -0.82
C TRP A 421 -13.08 -15.26 -1.11
N GLY A 422 -14.30 -14.92 -1.51
CA GLY A 422 -15.32 -15.90 -1.89
C GLY A 422 -14.83 -16.83 -2.99
N LYS A 423 -14.27 -16.30 -4.06
CA LYS A 423 -13.68 -17.07 -5.17
C LYS A 423 -12.48 -17.93 -4.71
N ALA A 424 -11.61 -17.37 -3.88
CA ALA A 424 -10.45 -18.12 -3.36
C ALA A 424 -10.89 -19.27 -2.44
N ILE A 425 -11.87 -19.06 -1.55
CA ILE A 425 -12.46 -20.11 -0.68
C ILE A 425 -13.13 -21.18 -1.53
N GLN A 426 -13.95 -20.79 -2.51
CA GLN A 426 -14.62 -21.68 -3.44
C GLN A 426 -13.63 -22.60 -4.13
N ASN A 427 -12.56 -22.06 -4.70
CA ASN A 427 -11.55 -22.83 -5.40
C ASN A 427 -10.73 -23.75 -4.48
N GLN A 428 -10.37 -23.29 -3.28
CA GLN A 428 -9.54 -24.09 -2.38
C GLN A 428 -10.29 -25.25 -1.70
N LEU A 429 -11.59 -25.06 -1.45
CA LEU A 429 -12.41 -26.04 -0.76
C LEU A 429 -13.32 -26.83 -1.71
N ASP A 430 -13.22 -26.59 -3.03
CA ASP A 430 -14.05 -27.22 -4.06
C ASP A 430 -15.57 -27.07 -3.77
N LEU A 431 -15.98 -25.80 -3.54
CA LEU A 431 -17.35 -25.45 -3.17
C LEU A 431 -18.14 -24.92 -4.36
N ASP A 432 -19.46 -25.12 -4.31
CA ASP A 432 -20.37 -24.45 -5.25
C ASP A 432 -20.55 -22.96 -4.93
N PRO A 433 -20.89 -22.09 -5.92
CA PRO A 433 -21.11 -20.65 -5.68
C PRO A 433 -22.13 -20.36 -4.55
N ASP A 434 -23.18 -21.16 -4.44
CA ASP A 434 -24.21 -20.99 -3.40
C ASP A 434 -23.66 -21.19 -1.98
N GLN A 435 -22.56 -21.93 -1.83
CA GLN A 435 -21.92 -22.20 -0.55
C GLN A 435 -21.04 -21.04 -0.06
N VAL A 436 -20.76 -20.07 -0.93
CA VAL A 436 -20.01 -18.84 -0.65
C VAL A 436 -20.80 -17.58 -1.04
N SER A 437 -22.12 -17.72 -1.17
CA SER A 437 -23.02 -16.70 -1.72
C SER A 437 -22.95 -15.36 -0.98
N PHE A 438 -22.81 -15.36 0.34
CA PHE A 438 -22.67 -14.12 1.11
C PHE A 438 -21.49 -13.27 0.64
N LEU A 439 -20.31 -13.86 0.48
CA LEU A 439 -19.11 -13.14 0.05
C LEU A 439 -19.19 -12.69 -1.40
N LEU A 440 -19.79 -13.50 -2.27
CA LEU A 440 -19.96 -13.13 -3.68
C LEU A 440 -21.00 -12.00 -3.84
N TYR A 441 -22.12 -12.07 -3.11
CA TYR A 441 -23.18 -11.07 -3.14
C TYR A 441 -22.68 -9.68 -2.73
N HIS A 442 -21.99 -9.57 -1.60
CA HIS A 442 -21.44 -8.30 -1.13
C HIS A 442 -20.32 -7.76 -2.03
N GLY A 443 -19.55 -8.63 -2.68
CA GLY A 443 -18.54 -8.21 -3.63
C GLY A 443 -19.09 -7.66 -4.97
N GLU A 444 -20.34 -7.97 -5.32
CA GLU A 444 -20.98 -7.52 -6.57
C GLU A 444 -21.96 -6.34 -6.37
N ASN A 445 -22.53 -6.18 -5.18
CA ASN A 445 -23.62 -5.23 -4.94
C ASN A 445 -23.22 -3.99 -4.11
N ASP A 446 -22.09 -3.98 -3.42
CA ASP A 446 -21.69 -2.88 -2.55
C ASP A 446 -21.25 -1.60 -3.30
N ASP A 447 -21.13 -1.63 -4.64
CA ASP A 447 -20.89 -0.43 -5.47
C ASP A 447 -21.95 0.67 -5.21
N HIS A 448 -23.18 0.29 -4.93
CA HIS A 448 -24.28 1.24 -4.66
C HIS A 448 -24.24 1.84 -3.26
N HIS A 449 -23.59 1.18 -2.30
CA HIS A 449 -23.49 1.64 -0.91
C HIS A 449 -22.35 2.63 -0.68
N ILE A 450 -21.24 2.51 -1.42
CA ILE A 450 -20.07 3.39 -1.30
C ILE A 450 -20.31 4.77 -1.96
N ASP A 451 -21.11 4.82 -3.01
CA ASP A 451 -21.39 6.07 -3.75
C ASP A 451 -22.42 6.98 -3.06
N ARG A 452 -23.03 6.52 -1.97
CA ARG A 452 -24.03 7.24 -1.16
C ARG A 452 -23.43 7.83 0.10
#